data_0ca631af4d8423b4b68ee98e48177581
#
_entry.id   0ca631af4d8423b4b68ee98e48177581
#
_cell.length_a   1.000
_cell.length_b   1.000
_cell.length_c   1.000
_cell.angle_alpha   90.00
_cell.angle_beta   90.00
_cell.angle_gamma   90.00
#
_symmetry.space_group_name_H-M   'P 1'
#
loop_
_entity.id
_entity.type
_entity.pdbx_description
1 polymer ?
#
loop_
_entity_poly.entity_id
_entity_poly.type
_entity_poly.pdbx_seq_one_letter_code
_entity_poly.pdbx_strand_id
1 'polypeptide(L)'
;MPQIDDFFIDKNRVDGITEADYERVQPKIEAVAAAARTTTNSIYIIDYHKRNFLYSSENPMLAPVGLKDMGYSLYLDYVPKEEQAMLLDINRAGFEEFSRIDLANKMEFVISYDFHFIQNGRSRMVNHRLTPLALNSKGQLWLALASFSLSPRKHFGNVRMWRVTESGNGIVGNRDVTS
;
A
#
# COMPACT_ATOMS: atom_id res chain seq x y z
N MET A 1 -19.17 7.95 -8.53
CA MET A 1 -17.75 8.39 -8.56
C MET A 1 -17.08 7.95 -7.27
N PRO A 2 -15.95 7.24 -7.31
CA PRO A 2 -15.20 6.89 -6.11
C PRO A 2 -14.79 8.12 -5.29
N GLN A 3 -14.84 7.96 -3.97
CA GLN A 3 -14.45 8.98 -3.01
C GLN A 3 -13.40 8.40 -2.04
N ILE A 4 -12.69 9.26 -1.34
CA ILE A 4 -11.65 8.84 -0.38
C ILE A 4 -12.20 7.85 0.65
N ASP A 5 -13.40 8.12 1.18
CA ASP A 5 -14.02 7.28 2.20
C ASP A 5 -14.32 5.84 1.71
N ASP A 6 -14.46 5.64 0.40
CA ASP A 6 -14.69 4.32 -0.17
C ASP A 6 -13.51 3.35 0.02
N PHE A 7 -12.30 3.88 0.25
CA PHE A 7 -11.12 3.07 0.59
C PHE A 7 -11.13 2.57 2.04
N PHE A 8 -11.94 3.17 2.91
CA PHE A 8 -11.99 2.85 4.34
C PHE A 8 -13.23 2.03 4.66
N ILE A 9 -13.05 0.72 4.68
CA ILE A 9 -14.07 -0.30 4.92
C ILE A 9 -13.97 -0.85 6.34
N ASP A 10 -14.96 -1.63 6.79
CA ASP A 10 -14.93 -2.23 8.13
C ASP A 10 -13.69 -3.11 8.37
N LYS A 11 -13.22 -3.82 7.34
CA LYS A 11 -12.07 -4.73 7.44
C LYS A 11 -10.71 -4.02 7.55
N ASN A 12 -10.60 -2.76 7.19
CA ASN A 12 -9.38 -1.99 7.38
C ASN A 12 -9.50 -0.93 8.49
N ARG A 13 -10.57 -1.00 9.25
CA ARG A 13 -10.74 -0.18 10.44
C ARG A 13 -9.76 -0.62 11.53
N VAL A 14 -9.04 0.33 12.09
CA VAL A 14 -8.11 0.09 13.19
C VAL A 14 -8.41 1.04 14.34
N ASP A 15 -8.44 0.51 15.54
CA ASP A 15 -8.72 1.25 16.76
C ASP A 15 -7.65 1.00 17.84
N GLY A 16 -7.75 1.71 18.95
CA GLY A 16 -6.88 1.51 20.11
C GLY A 16 -5.44 1.95 19.92
N ILE A 17 -5.16 2.83 18.94
CA ILE A 17 -3.83 3.39 18.72
C ILE A 17 -3.66 4.66 19.58
N THR A 18 -2.55 4.73 20.30
CA THR A 18 -2.20 5.82 21.21
C THR A 18 -0.97 6.57 20.73
N GLU A 19 -0.69 7.74 21.33
CA GLU A 19 0.55 8.48 21.04
C GLU A 19 1.79 7.65 21.42
N ALA A 20 1.73 6.84 22.47
CA ALA A 20 2.82 5.93 22.84
C ALA A 20 3.09 4.88 21.75
N ASP A 21 2.07 4.45 21.00
CA ASP A 21 2.23 3.54 19.86
C ASP A 21 3.00 4.25 18.73
N TYR A 22 2.69 5.51 18.44
CA TYR A 22 3.42 6.31 17.46
C TYR A 22 4.89 6.50 17.83
N GLU A 23 5.18 6.77 19.10
CA GLU A 23 6.56 6.87 19.60
C GLU A 23 7.30 5.54 19.41
N ARG A 24 6.63 4.42 19.69
CA ARG A 24 7.21 3.08 19.57
C ARG A 24 7.57 2.70 18.13
N VAL A 25 6.79 3.14 17.14
CA VAL A 25 7.06 2.82 15.72
C VAL A 25 8.02 3.80 15.05
N GLN A 26 8.36 4.91 15.69
CA GLN A 26 9.25 5.92 15.11
C GLN A 26 10.57 5.34 14.59
N PRO A 27 11.27 4.42 15.30
CA PRO A 27 12.47 3.78 14.77
C PRO A 27 12.24 2.99 13.48
N LYS A 28 11.07 2.38 13.31
CA LYS A 28 10.71 1.69 12.05
C LYS A 28 10.57 2.69 10.90
N ILE A 29 9.92 3.82 11.15
CA ILE A 29 9.73 4.89 10.15
C ILE A 29 11.10 5.43 9.72
N GLU A 30 12.00 5.67 10.66
CA GLU A 30 13.37 6.13 10.39
C GLU A 30 14.17 5.10 9.58
N ALA A 31 14.01 3.82 9.89
CA ALA A 31 14.64 2.73 9.12
C ALA A 31 14.11 2.67 7.69
N VAL A 32 12.81 2.82 7.49
CA VAL A 32 12.20 2.92 6.15
C VAL A 32 12.74 4.12 5.39
N ALA A 33 12.82 5.28 6.03
CA ALA A 33 13.38 6.50 5.43
C ALA A 33 14.86 6.30 5.01
N ALA A 34 15.64 5.60 5.83
CA ALA A 34 17.03 5.28 5.51
C ALA A 34 17.13 4.35 4.29
N ALA A 35 16.30 3.28 4.26
CA ALA A 35 16.26 2.34 3.15
C ALA A 35 15.80 3.02 1.85
N ALA A 36 14.84 3.93 1.94
CA ALA A 36 14.31 4.66 0.78
C ALA A 36 15.38 5.46 0.03
N ARG A 37 16.44 5.90 0.72
CA ARG A 37 17.58 6.61 0.07
C ARG A 37 18.42 5.71 -0.84
N THR A 38 18.28 4.40 -0.73
CA THR A 38 19.03 3.43 -1.55
C THR A 38 18.30 2.96 -2.79
N THR A 39 17.06 3.43 -3.00
CA THR A 39 16.22 3.01 -4.14
C THR A 39 15.70 4.21 -4.91
N THR A 40 15.41 4.00 -6.18
CA THR A 40 14.72 4.96 -7.05
C THR A 40 13.20 4.81 -6.98
N ASN A 41 12.69 3.81 -6.28
CA ASN A 41 11.26 3.64 -6.05
C ASN A 41 10.72 4.75 -5.14
N SER A 42 9.46 5.09 -5.32
CA SER A 42 8.76 5.96 -4.39
C SER A 42 8.23 5.10 -3.23
N ILE A 43 8.63 5.42 -2.01
CA ILE A 43 8.30 4.66 -0.80
C ILE A 43 7.42 5.53 0.09
N TYR A 44 6.34 4.97 0.63
CA TYR A 44 5.51 5.68 1.58
C TYR A 44 4.88 4.75 2.61
N ILE A 45 4.38 5.32 3.70
CA ILE A 45 3.75 4.57 4.80
C ILE A 45 2.31 5.05 4.93
N ILE A 46 1.38 4.12 4.79
CA ILE A 46 -0.05 4.37 4.98
C ILE A 46 -0.39 4.15 6.44
N ASP A 47 -1.07 5.13 7.06
CA ASP A 47 -1.64 5.03 8.40
C ASP A 47 -3.16 4.86 8.30
N TYR A 48 -3.65 3.65 8.59
CA TYR A 48 -5.08 3.36 8.56
C TYR A 48 -5.84 3.91 9.76
N HIS A 49 -5.15 4.28 10.84
CA HIS A 49 -5.77 4.92 12.00
C HIS A 49 -6.08 6.39 11.72
N LYS A 50 -5.08 7.15 11.26
CA LYS A 50 -5.24 8.58 10.90
C LYS A 50 -5.77 8.77 9.49
N ARG A 51 -5.83 7.71 8.67
CA ARG A 51 -6.27 7.74 7.27
C ARG A 51 -5.44 8.70 6.41
N ASN A 52 -4.13 8.69 6.62
CA ASN A 52 -3.17 9.55 5.92
C ASN A 52 -1.87 8.79 5.63
N PHE A 53 -0.89 9.49 5.10
CA PHE A 53 0.46 8.95 4.90
C PHE A 53 1.39 9.55 5.93
N LEU A 54 2.04 8.70 6.75
CA LEU A 54 2.99 9.13 7.77
C LEU A 54 4.34 9.58 7.21
N TYR A 55 4.73 9.00 6.09
CA TYR A 55 6.02 9.22 5.45
C TYR A 55 5.89 9.04 3.95
N SER A 56 6.64 9.80 3.18
CA SER A 56 6.87 9.52 1.76
C SER A 56 8.27 9.94 1.36
N SER A 57 8.93 9.12 0.53
CA SER A 57 10.09 9.55 -0.22
C SER A 57 9.65 10.27 -1.49
N GLU A 58 10.45 11.21 -1.94
CA GLU A 58 10.15 11.99 -3.14
C GLU A 58 10.86 11.38 -4.36
N ASN A 59 10.07 10.97 -5.35
CA ASN A 59 10.58 10.61 -6.67
C ASN A 59 9.62 11.12 -7.74
N PRO A 60 9.85 12.34 -8.27
CA PRO A 60 8.93 12.97 -9.25
C PRO A 60 8.80 12.19 -10.56
N MET A 61 9.70 11.25 -10.83
CA MET A 61 9.65 10.39 -12.01
C MET A 61 8.56 9.31 -11.91
N LEU A 62 8.16 8.93 -10.68
CA LEU A 62 7.26 7.82 -10.41
C LEU A 62 5.94 8.26 -9.77
N ALA A 63 5.97 9.28 -8.95
CA ALA A 63 4.80 9.74 -8.21
C ALA A 63 4.82 11.26 -8.08
N PRO A 64 3.66 11.89 -7.84
CA PRO A 64 3.61 13.32 -7.57
C PRO A 64 4.46 13.74 -6.38
N VAL A 65 5.01 14.95 -6.44
CA VAL A 65 5.69 15.58 -5.29
C VAL A 65 4.65 15.94 -4.21
N GLY A 66 5.01 15.77 -2.94
CA GLY A 66 4.12 16.06 -1.82
C GLY A 66 3.15 14.92 -1.51
N LEU A 67 3.51 13.69 -1.83
CA LEU A 67 2.69 12.50 -1.64
C LEU A 67 2.17 12.37 -0.21
N LYS A 68 2.99 12.67 0.80
CA LYS A 68 2.61 12.63 2.21
C LYS A 68 1.44 13.57 2.52
N ASP A 69 1.49 14.79 2.03
CA ASP A 69 0.44 15.80 2.27
C ASP A 69 -0.82 15.52 1.45
N MET A 70 -0.65 14.89 0.30
CA MET A 70 -1.75 14.53 -0.60
C MET A 70 -2.61 13.39 -0.02
N GLY A 71 -1.99 12.38 0.57
CA GLY A 71 -2.69 11.21 1.11
C GLY A 71 -3.50 10.48 0.05
N TYR A 72 -4.67 9.99 0.44
CA TYR A 72 -5.54 9.17 -0.42
C TYR A 72 -6.11 9.91 -1.64
N SER A 73 -6.07 11.24 -1.68
CA SER A 73 -6.47 11.98 -2.89
C SER A 73 -5.61 11.62 -4.11
N LEU A 74 -4.39 11.12 -3.88
CA LEU A 74 -3.51 10.58 -4.90
C LEU A 74 -4.24 9.63 -5.87
N TYR A 75 -5.01 8.69 -5.32
CA TYR A 75 -5.68 7.66 -6.12
C TYR A 75 -6.83 8.21 -6.97
N LEU A 76 -7.41 9.33 -6.57
CA LEU A 76 -8.52 9.96 -7.27
C LEU A 76 -8.06 11.03 -8.26
N ASP A 77 -6.96 11.71 -7.95
CA ASP A 77 -6.48 12.83 -8.74
C ASP A 77 -5.53 12.40 -9.89
N TYR A 78 -4.77 11.32 -9.69
CA TYR A 78 -3.71 10.90 -10.62
C TYR A 78 -3.96 9.56 -11.30
N VAL A 79 -4.94 8.78 -10.87
CA VAL A 79 -5.29 7.49 -11.48
C VAL A 79 -6.46 7.71 -12.45
N PRO A 80 -6.41 7.14 -13.66
CA PRO A 80 -7.53 7.21 -14.60
C PRO A 80 -8.83 6.74 -13.97
N LYS A 81 -9.93 7.40 -14.28
CA LYS A 81 -11.24 7.10 -13.70
C LYS A 81 -11.70 5.66 -13.91
N GLU A 82 -11.38 5.12 -15.07
CA GLU A 82 -11.69 3.72 -15.42
C GLU A 82 -10.92 2.71 -14.57
N GLU A 83 -9.80 3.11 -13.98
CA GLU A 83 -9.00 2.24 -13.10
C GLU A 83 -9.32 2.43 -11.62
N GLN A 84 -10.01 3.50 -11.24
CA GLN A 84 -10.33 3.79 -9.83
C GLN A 84 -11.25 2.75 -9.19
N ALA A 85 -12.25 2.25 -9.94
CA ALA A 85 -13.14 1.19 -9.46
C ALA A 85 -12.35 -0.10 -9.18
N MET A 86 -11.39 -0.42 -10.04
CA MET A 86 -10.48 -1.55 -9.83
C MET A 86 -9.67 -1.39 -8.53
N LEU A 87 -9.16 -0.18 -8.23
CA LEU A 87 -8.42 0.06 -6.98
C LEU A 87 -9.28 -0.20 -5.75
N LEU A 88 -10.57 0.16 -5.77
CA LEU A 88 -11.49 -0.13 -4.68
C LEU A 88 -11.73 -1.64 -4.52
N ASP A 89 -11.89 -2.35 -5.63
CA ASP A 89 -12.05 -3.81 -5.60
C ASP A 89 -10.81 -4.51 -5.07
N ILE A 90 -9.62 -4.07 -5.48
CA ILE A 90 -8.34 -4.58 -4.97
C ILE A 90 -8.20 -4.31 -3.47
N ASN A 91 -8.54 -3.10 -3.03
CA ASN A 91 -8.51 -2.73 -1.61
C ASN A 91 -9.39 -3.67 -0.79
N ARG A 92 -10.61 -3.91 -1.25
CA ARG A 92 -11.55 -4.83 -0.59
C ARG A 92 -11.03 -6.26 -0.56
N ALA A 93 -10.58 -6.78 -1.71
CA ALA A 93 -10.06 -8.14 -1.83
C ALA A 93 -8.78 -8.34 -0.99
N GLY A 94 -7.89 -7.35 -0.96
CA GLY A 94 -6.67 -7.39 -0.17
C GLY A 94 -6.93 -7.50 1.33
N PHE A 95 -7.84 -6.69 1.86
CA PHE A 95 -8.23 -6.76 3.27
C PHE A 95 -9.02 -8.03 3.60
N GLU A 96 -9.80 -8.55 2.67
CA GLU A 96 -10.48 -9.84 2.80
C GLU A 96 -9.46 -10.98 2.99
N GLU A 97 -8.48 -11.09 2.11
CA GLU A 97 -7.42 -12.09 2.22
C GLU A 97 -6.56 -11.89 3.49
N PHE A 98 -6.19 -10.64 3.79
CA PHE A 98 -5.44 -10.33 5.00
C PHE A 98 -6.17 -10.78 6.28
N SER A 99 -7.49 -10.62 6.33
CA SER A 99 -8.30 -11.01 7.49
C SER A 99 -8.33 -12.53 7.73
N ARG A 100 -8.03 -13.33 6.70
CA ARG A 100 -8.00 -14.79 6.78
C ARG A 100 -6.65 -15.36 7.23
N ILE A 101 -5.61 -14.52 7.26
CA ILE A 101 -4.27 -14.95 7.64
C ILE A 101 -4.18 -15.04 9.16
N ASP A 102 -3.58 -16.10 9.67
CA ASP A 102 -3.30 -16.26 11.10
C ASP A 102 -2.42 -15.11 11.61
N LEU A 103 -2.66 -14.68 12.83
CA LEU A 103 -1.96 -13.54 13.43
C LEU A 103 -0.43 -13.67 13.33
N ALA A 104 0.11 -14.87 13.55
CA ALA A 104 1.55 -15.12 13.48
C ALA A 104 2.16 -14.89 12.09
N ASN A 105 1.33 -14.91 11.04
CA ASN A 105 1.78 -14.83 9.64
C ASN A 105 1.36 -13.54 8.94
N LYS A 106 0.62 -12.66 9.61
CA LYS A 106 0.07 -11.43 8.99
C LYS A 106 1.14 -10.49 8.46
N MET A 107 2.28 -10.39 9.14
CA MET A 107 3.38 -9.51 8.72
C MET A 107 4.08 -9.99 7.43
N GLU A 108 3.87 -11.23 7.02
CA GLU A 108 4.43 -11.80 5.80
C GLU A 108 3.63 -11.47 4.53
N PHE A 109 2.44 -10.89 4.67
CA PHE A 109 1.53 -10.62 3.55
C PHE A 109 2.09 -9.55 2.62
N VAL A 110 1.99 -9.81 1.31
CA VAL A 110 2.33 -8.84 0.27
C VAL A 110 1.23 -8.84 -0.78
N ILE A 111 0.84 -7.67 -1.22
CA ILE A 111 -0.03 -7.47 -2.38
C ILE A 111 0.67 -6.58 -3.40
N SER A 112 0.52 -6.91 -4.67
CA SER A 112 1.11 -6.15 -5.79
C SER A 112 0.11 -6.06 -6.94
N TYR A 113 0.02 -4.91 -7.57
CA TYR A 113 -0.84 -4.66 -8.72
C TYR A 113 -0.33 -3.48 -9.54
N ASP A 114 -0.81 -3.36 -10.77
CA ASP A 114 -0.39 -2.33 -11.71
C ASP A 114 -1.55 -1.38 -12.04
N PHE A 115 -1.25 -0.11 -12.13
CA PHE A 115 -2.18 0.92 -12.61
C PHE A 115 -1.41 2.10 -13.21
N HIS A 116 -2.15 2.99 -13.88
CA HIS A 116 -1.54 4.18 -14.47
C HIS A 116 -1.59 5.38 -13.53
N PHE A 117 -0.50 6.15 -13.51
CA PHE A 117 -0.49 7.55 -13.06
C PHE A 117 -0.52 8.47 -14.28
N ILE A 118 -1.41 9.45 -14.25
CA ILE A 118 -1.43 10.55 -15.21
C ILE A 118 -0.91 11.80 -14.51
N GLN A 119 0.20 12.32 -15.02
CA GLN A 119 0.83 13.52 -14.49
C GLN A 119 1.36 14.37 -15.64
N ASN A 120 0.99 15.66 -15.65
CA ASN A 120 1.39 16.61 -16.71
C ASN A 120 1.07 16.08 -18.12
N GLY A 121 -0.11 15.46 -18.31
CA GLY A 121 -0.53 14.89 -19.57
C GLY A 121 0.18 13.60 -20.00
N ARG A 122 1.05 13.08 -19.15
CA ARG A 122 1.76 11.81 -19.40
C ARG A 122 1.20 10.68 -18.53
N SER A 123 0.90 9.57 -19.18
CA SER A 123 0.48 8.34 -18.49
C SER A 123 1.68 7.41 -18.32
N ARG A 124 1.83 6.86 -17.12
CA ARG A 124 2.89 5.88 -16.80
C ARG A 124 2.28 4.70 -16.07
N MET A 125 2.61 3.49 -16.49
CA MET A 125 2.26 2.29 -15.75
C MET A 125 3.21 2.14 -14.57
N VAL A 126 2.64 2.04 -13.37
CA VAL A 126 3.38 1.78 -12.13
C VAL A 126 2.95 0.46 -11.52
N ASN A 127 3.87 -0.21 -10.86
CA ASN A 127 3.58 -1.32 -9.97
C ASN A 127 3.50 -0.78 -8.55
N HIS A 128 2.38 -1.03 -7.90
CA HIS A 128 2.14 -0.70 -6.51
C HIS A 128 2.26 -1.97 -5.67
N ARG A 129 3.09 -1.93 -4.62
CA ARG A 129 3.33 -3.06 -3.74
C ARG A 129 3.15 -2.62 -2.30
N LEU A 130 2.43 -3.41 -1.52
CA LEU A 130 2.17 -3.13 -0.10
C LEU A 130 2.47 -4.36 0.75
N THR A 131 2.97 -4.10 1.95
CA THR A 131 3.16 -5.11 3.00
C THR A 131 2.89 -4.46 4.36
N PRO A 132 2.44 -5.23 5.37
CA PRO A 132 2.27 -4.69 6.71
C PRO A 132 3.58 -4.19 7.31
N LEU A 133 3.53 -3.04 7.98
CA LEU A 133 4.65 -2.49 8.76
C LEU A 133 4.40 -2.58 10.26
N ALA A 134 3.15 -2.39 10.68
CA ALA A 134 2.75 -2.51 12.08
C ALA A 134 1.28 -2.93 12.20
N LEU A 135 1.00 -3.76 13.19
CA LEU A 135 -0.35 -4.15 13.60
C LEU A 135 -0.66 -3.52 14.96
N ASN A 136 -1.95 -3.36 15.26
CA ASN A 136 -2.37 -3.04 16.63
C ASN A 136 -2.39 -4.32 17.51
N SER A 137 -2.77 -4.18 18.78
CA SER A 137 -2.84 -5.29 19.73
C SER A 137 -3.85 -6.37 19.35
N LYS A 138 -4.82 -6.06 18.50
CA LYS A 138 -5.84 -6.99 18.00
C LYS A 138 -5.46 -7.67 16.68
N GLY A 139 -4.27 -7.38 16.14
CA GLY A 139 -3.85 -7.90 14.84
C GLY A 139 -4.46 -7.19 13.64
N GLN A 140 -5.06 -6.02 13.84
CA GLN A 140 -5.55 -5.18 12.74
C GLN A 140 -4.37 -4.44 12.10
N LEU A 141 -4.42 -4.26 10.78
CA LEU A 141 -3.38 -3.52 10.06
C LEU A 141 -3.46 -2.04 10.42
N TRP A 142 -2.41 -1.55 11.08
CA TRP A 142 -2.29 -0.15 11.44
C TRP A 142 -1.45 0.62 10.42
N LEU A 143 -0.22 0.17 10.16
CA LEU A 143 0.66 0.79 9.17
C LEU A 143 0.99 -0.20 8.05
N ALA A 144 0.91 0.26 6.82
CA ALA A 144 1.37 -0.46 5.65
C ALA A 144 2.53 0.27 4.98
N LEU A 145 3.56 -0.48 4.60
CA LEU A 145 4.65 0.00 3.78
C LEU A 145 4.26 -0.19 2.32
N ALA A 146 4.35 0.88 1.54
CA ALA A 146 3.98 0.88 0.14
C ALA A 146 5.11 1.40 -0.74
N SER A 147 5.18 0.89 -1.96
CA SER A 147 6.13 1.36 -2.97
C SER A 147 5.51 1.47 -4.35
N PHE A 148 5.97 2.47 -5.11
CA PHE A 148 5.74 2.58 -6.54
C PHE A 148 7.06 2.35 -7.28
N SER A 149 7.01 1.51 -8.32
CA SER A 149 8.07 1.33 -9.30
C SER A 149 7.49 1.40 -10.70
N LEU A 150 8.31 1.64 -11.71
CA LEU A 150 7.86 1.52 -13.09
C LEU A 150 7.48 0.06 -13.39
N SER A 151 6.36 -0.13 -14.06
CA SER A 151 5.94 -1.44 -14.53
C SER A 151 6.20 -1.58 -16.03
N PRO A 152 6.85 -2.68 -16.48
CA PRO A 152 7.02 -2.96 -17.89
C PRO A 152 5.77 -3.54 -18.54
N ARG A 153 4.70 -3.78 -17.78
CA ARG A 153 3.49 -4.42 -18.26
C ARG A 153 2.64 -3.46 -19.05
N LYS A 154 1.87 -4.01 -20.00
CA LYS A 154 1.03 -3.23 -20.92
C LYS A 154 -0.38 -2.97 -20.37
N HIS A 155 -0.86 -3.84 -19.49
CA HIS A 155 -2.23 -3.80 -18.96
C HIS A 155 -2.21 -3.56 -17.45
N PHE A 156 -3.15 -2.77 -16.98
CA PHE A 156 -3.36 -2.55 -15.54
C PHE A 156 -4.02 -3.80 -14.89
N GLY A 157 -4.03 -3.83 -13.57
CA GLY A 157 -4.50 -4.96 -12.78
C GLY A 157 -3.35 -5.84 -12.35
N ASN A 158 -3.21 -7.05 -12.89
CA ASN A 158 -2.14 -8.01 -12.57
C ASN A 158 -1.98 -8.20 -11.05
N VAL A 159 -3.08 -8.37 -10.35
CA VAL A 159 -3.12 -8.45 -8.89
C VAL A 159 -2.51 -9.75 -8.42
N ARG A 160 -1.56 -9.66 -7.50
CA ARG A 160 -0.93 -10.80 -6.84
C ARG A 160 -0.93 -10.61 -5.34
N MET A 161 -1.23 -11.67 -4.62
CA MET A 161 -1.18 -11.72 -3.16
C MET A 161 -0.40 -12.96 -2.74
N TRP A 162 0.57 -12.80 -1.84
CA TRP A 162 1.39 -13.91 -1.36
C TRP A 162 1.91 -13.62 0.04
N ARG A 163 2.54 -14.62 0.63
CA ARG A 163 3.26 -14.49 1.89
C ARG A 163 4.73 -14.78 1.66
N VAL A 164 5.59 -13.96 2.25
CA VAL A 164 7.03 -14.15 2.23
C VAL A 164 7.43 -14.75 3.58
N THR A 165 7.97 -15.97 3.56
CA THR A 165 8.46 -16.63 4.78
C THR A 165 9.88 -16.17 5.10
N GLU A 166 10.24 -16.20 6.40
CA GLU A 166 11.58 -15.81 6.88
C GLU A 166 12.71 -16.62 6.25
N SER A 167 12.46 -17.85 5.86
CA SER A 167 13.46 -18.71 5.21
C SER A 167 13.83 -18.26 3.78
N GLY A 168 13.15 -17.25 3.23
CA GLY A 168 13.39 -16.76 1.88
C GLY A 168 13.07 -17.77 0.76
N ASN A 169 12.66 -18.97 1.12
CA ASN A 169 12.54 -20.14 0.22
C ASN A 169 11.12 -20.34 -0.29
N GLY A 170 10.34 -19.31 -0.46
CA GLY A 170 9.08 -19.58 -1.10
C GLY A 170 7.99 -18.57 -0.91
N ILE A 171 7.37 -18.28 -2.02
CA ILE A 171 6.06 -17.67 -2.15
C ILE A 171 5.07 -18.77 -1.74
N VAL A 172 4.40 -18.63 -0.60
CA VAL A 172 3.36 -19.55 -0.16
C VAL A 172 2.00 -18.98 -0.54
N GLY A 173 1.44 -19.50 -1.62
CA GLY A 173 0.11 -19.14 -2.09
C GLY A 173 0.09 -17.91 -2.98
N ASN A 174 0.14 -18.15 -4.29
CA ASN A 174 -0.14 -17.16 -5.31
C ASN A 174 -1.60 -17.31 -5.68
N ARG A 175 -2.43 -16.30 -5.40
CA ARG A 175 -3.79 -16.25 -5.94
C ARG A 175 -3.83 -15.08 -6.92
N ASP A 176 -4.00 -15.42 -8.19
CA ASP A 176 -4.38 -14.43 -9.19
C ASP A 176 -5.83 -14.04 -8.91
N VAL A 177 -6.04 -12.81 -8.48
CA VAL A 177 -7.37 -12.22 -8.41
C VAL A 177 -7.62 -11.55 -9.75
N THR A 178 -7.88 -12.39 -10.75
CA THR A 178 -8.46 -11.94 -12.01
C THR A 178 -9.95 -12.23 -11.99
N SER A 179 -10.72 -11.22 -11.89
CA SER A 179 -12.14 -11.29 -12.25
C SER A 179 -12.50 -10.13 -13.12
#